data_8e6845a83ec8dc9a7caf627f02debbe4
#
_entry.id   8e6845a83ec8dc9a7caf627f02debbe4
#
_cell.length_a   1.000
_cell.length_b   1.000
_cell.length_c   1.000
_cell.angle_alpha   90.00
_cell.angle_beta   90.00
_cell.angle_gamma   90.00
#
_symmetry.space_group_name_H-M   'P 1'
#
loop_
_entity.id
_entity.type
_entity.pdbx_description
1 polymer ?
#
loop_
_entity_poly.entity_id
_entity_poly.type
_entity_poly.pdbx_seq_one_letter_code
_entity_poly.pdbx_strand_id
1 'polypeptide(L)'
;MTEADRVFAQFPDFIREYIYSHSWESLRDIQIAAAKTIFLTDRHLLLTSSTASGKTEAAFFPILSLLYGREIRGVSVLYIAPLKSLINDQFGRMEDLLNESGIRVTHWHGDVSQSQKKKLLEKPEGILQITPESLEAMLISRHNDIRRIFENLSFVVLDEIHTLTGTDRGNQILCQLKRIERLIGHTPRRIGLSATVGKPELSAAWLAAGTDGEVDIPLFPQEKIRWRLGMEHFFIRNPEFDQSGKGDAGRADLDPGYEYVYECVRDRKSLVFSNSREETEYVCATLRQIAAKRHEPDVFLIHHGNLSASLREQTPASLKNLFILTPLFSISHVLSHIPRYIKNLSLAAFIAYFDIKM
;
A
#
# COMPACT_ATOMS: atom_id res chain seq x y z
N MET A 1 -18.17 -23.68 19.56
CA MET A 1 -17.26 -22.54 19.54
C MET A 1 -16.34 -22.71 18.34
N THR A 2 -16.50 -21.91 17.34
CA THR A 2 -15.70 -21.95 16.11
C THR A 2 -14.26 -21.52 16.37
N GLU A 3 -13.37 -21.69 15.41
CA GLU A 3 -12.00 -21.19 15.51
C GLU A 3 -11.96 -19.66 15.55
N ALA A 4 -12.81 -19.00 14.76
CA ALA A 4 -13.01 -17.56 14.79
C ALA A 4 -13.42 -17.05 16.19
N ASP A 5 -14.35 -17.75 16.85
CA ASP A 5 -14.80 -17.38 18.21
C ASP A 5 -13.65 -17.47 19.23
N ARG A 6 -12.79 -18.48 19.11
CA ARG A 6 -11.63 -18.66 20.01
C ARG A 6 -10.60 -17.54 19.83
N VAL A 7 -10.34 -17.14 18.59
CA VAL A 7 -9.43 -16.03 18.30
C VAL A 7 -10.04 -14.72 18.77
N PHE A 8 -11.32 -14.48 18.46
CA PHE A 8 -12.02 -13.26 18.87
C PHE A 8 -12.04 -13.08 20.40
N ALA A 9 -12.21 -14.16 21.14
CA ALA A 9 -12.18 -14.13 22.62
C ALA A 9 -10.81 -13.76 23.20
N GLN A 10 -9.72 -13.89 22.45
CA GLN A 10 -8.37 -13.51 22.89
C GLN A 10 -8.07 -12.01 22.69
N PHE A 11 -8.86 -11.32 21.88
CA PHE A 11 -8.69 -9.89 21.68
C PHE A 11 -9.20 -9.09 22.89
N PRO A 12 -8.50 -8.04 23.32
CA PRO A 12 -8.97 -7.12 24.34
C PRO A 12 -10.20 -6.34 23.86
N ASP A 13 -10.90 -5.71 24.79
CA ASP A 13 -12.20 -5.05 24.54
C ASP A 13 -12.11 -4.01 23.44
N PHE A 14 -11.10 -3.17 23.43
CA PHE A 14 -10.96 -2.12 22.41
C PHE A 14 -10.89 -2.66 20.97
N ILE A 15 -10.28 -3.85 20.75
CA ILE A 15 -10.26 -4.49 19.42
C ILE A 15 -11.64 -5.05 19.08
N ARG A 16 -12.33 -5.66 20.04
CA ARG A 16 -13.67 -6.18 19.85
C ARG A 16 -14.66 -5.06 19.54
N GLU A 17 -14.57 -3.93 20.25
CA GLU A 17 -15.37 -2.73 20.00
C GLU A 17 -15.08 -2.14 18.63
N TYR A 18 -13.81 -2.08 18.20
CA TYR A 18 -13.43 -1.66 16.86
C TYR A 18 -14.09 -2.53 15.78
N ILE A 19 -14.08 -3.86 15.93
CA ILE A 19 -14.72 -4.81 15.00
C ILE A 19 -16.23 -4.56 14.93
N TYR A 20 -16.88 -4.35 16.07
CA TYR A 20 -18.33 -4.05 16.12
C TYR A 20 -18.69 -2.69 15.53
N SER A 21 -17.92 -1.64 15.83
CA SER A 21 -18.17 -0.28 15.32
C SER A 21 -18.03 -0.19 13.81
N HIS A 22 -17.18 -1.04 13.21
CA HIS A 22 -17.02 -1.15 11.77
C HIS A 22 -17.99 -2.12 11.11
N SER A 23 -18.98 -2.63 11.86
CA SER A 23 -20.03 -3.56 11.38
C SER A 23 -19.47 -4.81 10.70
N TRP A 24 -18.34 -5.34 11.22
CA TRP A 24 -17.81 -6.59 10.69
C TRP A 24 -18.57 -7.78 11.29
N GLU A 25 -19.23 -8.52 10.44
CA GLU A 25 -20.03 -9.70 10.86
C GLU A 25 -19.16 -10.87 11.35
N SER A 26 -17.94 -10.98 10.83
CA SER A 26 -16.98 -12.04 11.18
C SER A 26 -15.53 -11.61 10.91
N LEU A 27 -14.60 -12.25 11.59
CA LEU A 27 -13.19 -12.17 11.25
C LEU A 27 -12.94 -12.87 9.91
N ARG A 28 -12.06 -12.27 9.11
CA ARG A 28 -11.59 -12.88 7.85
C ARG A 28 -10.59 -13.99 8.14
N ASP A 29 -10.51 -14.99 7.28
CA ASP A 29 -9.57 -16.12 7.43
C ASP A 29 -8.13 -15.68 7.65
N ILE A 30 -7.69 -14.62 6.96
CA ILE A 30 -6.35 -14.04 7.14
C ILE A 30 -6.13 -13.48 8.54
N GLN A 31 -7.15 -12.89 9.17
CA GLN A 31 -7.07 -12.34 10.51
C GLN A 31 -7.02 -13.46 11.56
N ILE A 32 -7.81 -14.51 11.35
CA ILE A 32 -7.80 -15.70 12.21
C ILE A 32 -6.43 -16.39 12.16
N ALA A 33 -5.91 -16.62 10.97
CA ALA A 33 -4.62 -17.28 10.79
C ALA A 33 -3.46 -16.45 11.34
N ALA A 34 -3.44 -15.14 11.10
CA ALA A 34 -2.43 -14.25 11.64
C ALA A 34 -2.46 -14.25 13.18
N ALA A 35 -3.63 -14.16 13.77
CA ALA A 35 -3.79 -14.18 15.23
C ALA A 35 -3.30 -15.51 15.82
N LYS A 36 -3.64 -16.64 15.20
CA LYS A 36 -3.14 -17.96 15.63
C LYS A 36 -1.63 -18.03 15.61
N THR A 37 -1.02 -17.69 14.48
CA THR A 37 0.44 -17.70 14.38
C THR A 37 1.04 -16.80 15.42
N ILE A 38 0.54 -15.57 15.59
CA ILE A 38 1.12 -14.59 16.51
C ILE A 38 0.92 -14.97 17.99
N PHE A 39 -0.22 -15.55 18.36
CA PHE A 39 -0.50 -15.92 19.74
C PHE A 39 0.12 -17.26 20.17
N LEU A 40 0.21 -18.22 19.25
CA LEU A 40 0.53 -19.60 19.58
C LEU A 40 1.95 -20.05 19.20
N THR A 41 2.69 -19.24 18.44
CA THR A 41 4.04 -19.58 17.99
C THR A 41 4.96 -18.38 18.06
N ASP A 42 6.28 -18.61 17.97
CA ASP A 42 7.29 -17.56 17.82
C ASP A 42 7.77 -17.41 16.38
N ARG A 43 7.11 -18.08 15.42
CA ARG A 43 7.50 -18.07 14.00
C ARG A 43 7.31 -16.68 13.41
N HIS A 44 8.13 -16.36 12.43
CA HIS A 44 7.86 -15.26 11.51
C HIS A 44 6.57 -15.52 10.75
N LEU A 45 5.96 -14.51 10.18
CA LEU A 45 4.68 -14.64 9.49
C LEU A 45 4.73 -13.91 8.14
N LEU A 46 4.31 -14.58 7.08
CA LEU A 46 4.10 -13.95 5.77
C LEU A 46 2.62 -14.01 5.40
N LEU A 47 1.97 -12.84 5.34
CA LEU A 47 0.57 -12.70 4.90
C LEU A 47 0.53 -12.31 3.43
N THR A 48 0.05 -13.22 2.59
CA THR A 48 -0.11 -12.98 1.14
C THR A 48 -1.59 -13.00 0.78
N SER A 49 -2.12 -11.88 0.32
CA SER A 49 -3.50 -11.80 -0.15
C SER A 49 -3.69 -10.54 -1.00
N SER A 50 -4.82 -10.45 -1.69
CA SER A 50 -5.18 -9.27 -2.50
C SER A 50 -5.15 -7.98 -1.67
N THR A 51 -5.06 -6.84 -2.33
CA THR A 51 -5.23 -5.53 -1.70
C THR A 51 -6.62 -5.43 -1.07
N ALA A 52 -6.76 -4.67 0.02
CA ALA A 52 -8.00 -4.51 0.79
C ALA A 52 -8.53 -5.79 1.48
N SER A 53 -7.72 -6.83 1.64
CA SER A 53 -8.09 -8.06 2.37
C SER A 53 -8.01 -7.94 3.90
N GLY A 54 -7.57 -6.79 4.44
CA GLY A 54 -7.39 -6.59 5.88
C GLY A 54 -6.08 -7.17 6.43
N LYS A 55 -5.00 -7.23 5.62
CA LYS A 55 -3.65 -7.70 6.05
C LYS A 55 -3.08 -6.89 7.20
N THR A 56 -3.26 -5.58 7.15
CA THR A 56 -2.72 -4.68 8.18
C THR A 56 -3.40 -4.93 9.51
N GLU A 57 -4.73 -4.99 9.53
CA GLU A 57 -5.51 -5.34 10.71
C GLU A 57 -5.19 -6.76 11.19
N ALA A 58 -5.00 -7.72 10.27
CA ALA A 58 -4.62 -9.08 10.59
C ALA A 58 -3.28 -9.17 11.35
N ALA A 59 -2.31 -8.33 11.00
CA ALA A 59 -1.04 -8.25 11.73
C ALA A 59 -1.19 -7.47 13.05
N PHE A 60 -1.88 -6.32 13.02
CA PHE A 60 -1.88 -5.40 14.16
C PHE A 60 -2.84 -5.82 15.29
N PHE A 61 -3.97 -6.44 15.03
CA PHE A 61 -4.87 -6.91 16.09
C PHE A 61 -4.15 -7.80 17.12
N PRO A 62 -3.49 -8.89 16.74
CA PRO A 62 -2.77 -9.71 17.72
C PRO A 62 -1.53 -9.03 18.29
N ILE A 63 -0.80 -8.20 17.52
CA ILE A 63 0.34 -7.44 18.05
C ILE A 63 -0.12 -6.47 19.14
N LEU A 64 -1.14 -5.67 18.88
CA LEU A 64 -1.69 -4.72 19.86
C LEU A 64 -2.22 -5.45 21.09
N SER A 65 -2.86 -6.61 20.91
CA SER A 65 -3.32 -7.45 22.02
C SER A 65 -2.18 -7.87 22.93
N LEU A 66 -1.03 -8.25 22.37
CA LEU A 66 0.14 -8.66 23.13
C LEU A 66 0.84 -7.49 23.85
N LEU A 67 0.70 -6.28 23.33
CA LEU A 67 1.29 -5.08 23.92
C LEU A 67 0.35 -4.38 24.92
N TYR A 68 -0.95 -4.62 24.80
CA TYR A 68 -1.96 -3.95 25.62
C TYR A 68 -1.77 -4.23 27.11
N GLY A 69 -1.85 -3.18 27.91
CA GLY A 69 -1.68 -3.26 29.37
C GLY A 69 -0.25 -3.50 29.85
N ARG A 70 0.74 -3.57 28.93
CA ARG A 70 2.15 -3.70 29.31
C ARG A 70 2.82 -2.32 29.42
N GLU A 71 3.78 -2.19 30.32
CA GLU A 71 4.67 -1.03 30.33
C GLU A 71 5.57 -1.08 29.09
N ILE A 72 5.35 -0.15 28.16
CA ILE A 72 6.11 -0.08 26.89
C ILE A 72 7.29 0.85 27.11
N ARG A 73 8.50 0.30 27.10
CA ARG A 73 9.77 1.03 27.08
C ARG A 73 10.43 0.80 25.73
N GLY A 74 10.86 1.86 25.08
CA GLY A 74 11.41 1.77 23.74
C GLY A 74 10.34 1.48 22.66
N VAL A 75 10.78 1.38 21.42
CA VAL A 75 9.94 0.98 20.28
C VAL A 75 9.73 -0.52 20.32
N SER A 76 8.49 -0.94 20.46
CA SER A 76 8.11 -2.37 20.49
C SER A 76 7.79 -2.92 19.11
N VAL A 77 7.33 -2.06 18.19
CA VAL A 77 7.01 -2.42 16.80
C VAL A 77 7.69 -1.46 15.83
N LEU A 78 8.48 -2.01 14.93
CA LEU A 78 9.05 -1.26 13.82
C LEU A 78 8.26 -1.61 12.54
N TYR A 79 7.52 -0.63 12.00
CA TYR A 79 6.78 -0.76 10.75
C TYR A 79 7.55 -0.10 9.62
N ILE A 80 7.98 -0.90 8.65
CA ILE A 80 8.74 -0.44 7.49
C ILE A 80 7.86 -0.51 6.25
N ALA A 81 7.59 0.64 5.63
CA ALA A 81 6.86 0.72 4.37
C ALA A 81 7.71 1.35 3.26
N PRO A 82 7.57 0.87 2.02
CA PRO A 82 8.37 1.38 0.90
C PRO A 82 8.02 2.82 0.49
N LEU A 83 6.82 3.29 0.79
CA LEU A 83 6.32 4.61 0.39
C LEU A 83 5.75 5.36 1.58
N LYS A 84 6.04 6.67 1.66
CA LYS A 84 5.51 7.58 2.69
C LYS A 84 3.98 7.68 2.67
N SER A 85 3.37 7.67 1.48
CA SER A 85 1.91 7.74 1.33
C SER A 85 1.21 6.54 1.98
N LEU A 86 1.78 5.34 1.87
CA LEU A 86 1.25 4.14 2.50
C LEU A 86 1.27 4.23 4.03
N ILE A 87 2.31 4.86 4.60
CA ILE A 87 2.42 5.08 6.03
C ILE A 87 1.24 5.90 6.54
N ASN A 88 0.95 7.01 5.91
CA ASN A 88 -0.11 7.92 6.34
C ASN A 88 -1.51 7.31 6.14
N ASP A 89 -1.77 6.69 4.99
CA ASP A 89 -3.09 6.18 4.64
C ASP A 89 -3.51 4.96 5.49
N GLN A 90 -2.60 4.03 5.73
CA GLN A 90 -2.94 2.80 6.46
C GLN A 90 -3.21 3.06 7.95
N PHE A 91 -2.44 3.95 8.56
CA PHE A 91 -2.62 4.26 9.98
C PHE A 91 -3.75 5.26 10.24
N GLY A 92 -4.10 6.12 9.28
CA GLY A 92 -5.32 6.90 9.33
C GLY A 92 -6.60 6.06 9.47
N ARG A 93 -6.61 4.87 8.82
CA ARG A 93 -7.74 3.93 8.95
C ARG A 93 -7.82 3.22 10.30
N MET A 94 -6.71 3.09 10.98
CA MET A 94 -6.61 2.45 12.30
C MET A 94 -6.44 3.48 13.43
N GLU A 95 -6.64 4.76 13.16
CA GLU A 95 -6.41 5.83 14.14
C GLU A 95 -7.24 5.62 15.40
N ASP A 96 -8.52 5.30 15.26
CA ASP A 96 -9.42 5.04 16.39
C ASP A 96 -8.92 3.85 17.22
N LEU A 97 -8.58 2.74 16.56
CA LEU A 97 -8.04 1.54 17.20
C LEU A 97 -6.75 1.84 17.97
N LEU A 98 -5.86 2.62 17.39
CA LEU A 98 -4.57 2.96 17.99
C LEU A 98 -4.75 3.93 19.17
N ASN A 99 -5.66 4.89 19.06
CA ASN A 99 -5.98 5.81 20.16
C ASN A 99 -6.56 5.05 21.35
N GLU A 100 -7.48 4.13 21.14
CA GLU A 100 -8.08 3.31 22.20
C GLU A 100 -7.09 2.34 22.82
N SER A 101 -6.11 1.87 22.06
CA SER A 101 -5.05 1.00 22.58
C SER A 101 -4.14 1.70 23.60
N GLY A 102 -4.07 3.03 23.59
CA GLY A 102 -3.12 3.83 24.36
C GLY A 102 -1.66 3.65 23.91
N ILE A 103 -1.42 2.92 22.80
CA ILE A 103 -0.07 2.66 22.28
C ILE A 103 0.30 3.80 21.33
N ARG A 104 1.37 4.50 21.66
CA ARG A 104 1.84 5.62 20.85
C ARG A 104 2.35 5.19 19.49
N VAL A 105 1.93 5.90 18.45
CA VAL A 105 2.47 5.77 17.10
C VAL A 105 3.29 7.00 16.75
N THR A 106 4.48 6.77 16.23
CA THR A 106 5.38 7.82 15.77
C THR A 106 5.80 7.57 14.33
N HIS A 107 5.67 8.61 13.51
CA HIS A 107 6.13 8.58 12.13
C HIS A 107 7.56 9.12 12.03
N TRP A 108 8.38 8.51 11.17
CA TRP A 108 9.75 8.98 10.92
C TRP A 108 10.08 8.90 9.42
N HIS A 109 9.82 9.99 8.73
CA HIS A 109 10.18 10.19 7.33
C HIS A 109 10.58 11.65 7.08
N GLY A 110 10.94 11.99 5.84
CA GLY A 110 11.46 13.32 5.50
C GLY A 110 10.55 14.49 5.87
N ASP A 111 9.23 14.27 5.78
CA ASP A 111 8.23 15.33 5.97
C ASP A 111 7.83 15.53 7.45
N VAL A 112 8.29 14.67 8.35
CA VAL A 112 8.00 14.76 9.79
C VAL A 112 8.86 15.86 10.42
N SER A 113 8.23 16.72 11.23
CA SER A 113 8.89 17.84 11.90
C SER A 113 10.00 17.39 12.85
N GLN A 114 11.02 18.24 13.00
CA GLN A 114 12.14 17.97 13.92
C GLN A 114 11.66 17.85 15.38
N SER A 115 10.61 18.59 15.75
CA SER A 115 10.02 18.52 17.10
C SER A 115 9.42 17.14 17.40
N GLN A 116 8.72 16.53 16.43
CA GLN A 116 8.19 15.18 16.59
C GLN A 116 9.30 14.12 16.67
N LYS A 117 10.34 14.26 15.83
CA LYS A 117 11.52 13.38 15.88
C LYS A 117 12.24 13.48 17.23
N LYS A 118 12.36 14.70 17.78
CA LYS A 118 12.97 14.92 19.09
C LYS A 118 12.18 14.25 20.21
N LYS A 119 10.85 14.33 20.20
CA LYS A 119 9.98 13.63 21.18
C LYS A 119 10.20 12.12 21.21
N LEU A 120 10.35 11.48 20.03
CA LEU A 120 10.68 10.05 19.98
C LEU A 120 12.05 9.76 20.58
N LEU A 121 13.05 10.61 20.28
CA LEU A 121 14.39 10.43 20.84
C LEU A 121 14.44 10.64 22.35
N GLU A 122 13.64 11.54 22.90
CA GLU A 122 13.55 11.77 24.36
C GLU A 122 12.84 10.61 25.07
N LYS A 123 11.73 10.14 24.51
CA LYS A 123 10.93 9.05 25.06
C LYS A 123 10.51 8.08 23.95
N PRO A 124 11.39 7.14 23.56
CA PRO A 124 11.03 6.11 22.60
C PRO A 124 9.99 5.16 23.21
N GLU A 125 8.87 4.96 22.54
CA GLU A 125 7.80 4.07 22.97
C GLU A 125 6.88 3.67 21.82
N GLY A 126 6.28 2.49 21.90
CA GLY A 126 5.18 2.05 21.05
C GLY A 126 5.59 1.62 19.65
N ILE A 127 4.96 2.19 18.64
CA ILE A 127 5.11 1.82 17.24
C ILE A 127 5.87 2.92 16.50
N LEU A 128 6.93 2.55 15.80
CA LEU A 128 7.67 3.44 14.91
C LEU A 128 7.42 3.07 13.46
N GLN A 129 6.89 4.02 12.69
CA GLN A 129 6.71 3.91 11.25
C GLN A 129 7.81 4.64 10.51
N ILE A 130 8.48 3.94 9.60
CA ILE A 130 9.68 4.47 8.96
C ILE A 130 9.81 3.96 7.52
N THR A 131 10.45 4.75 6.65
CA THR A 131 10.90 4.27 5.35
C THR A 131 12.32 3.68 5.45
N PRO A 132 12.73 2.76 4.56
CA PRO A 132 14.07 2.18 4.59
C PRO A 132 15.20 3.21 4.59
N GLU A 133 15.04 4.28 3.80
CA GLU A 133 16.02 5.36 3.68
C GLU A 133 16.13 6.17 4.99
N SER A 134 15.00 6.39 5.63
CA SER A 134 14.97 7.10 6.91
C SER A 134 15.54 6.25 8.06
N LEU A 135 15.35 4.92 7.98
CA LEU A 135 15.96 3.98 8.93
C LEU A 135 17.48 3.98 8.78
N GLU A 136 18.00 3.97 7.54
CA GLU A 136 19.45 4.07 7.31
C GLU A 136 20.02 5.37 7.87
N ALA A 137 19.37 6.50 7.58
CA ALA A 137 19.77 7.79 8.10
C ALA A 137 19.79 7.82 9.65
N MET A 138 18.80 7.17 10.30
CA MET A 138 18.76 7.02 11.75
C MET A 138 19.91 6.15 12.26
N LEU A 139 20.17 5.00 11.66
CA LEU A 139 21.23 4.07 12.03
C LEU A 139 22.63 4.70 11.93
N ILE A 140 22.82 5.63 10.99
CA ILE A 140 24.08 6.36 10.81
C ILE A 140 24.17 7.53 11.80
N SER A 141 23.16 8.39 11.82
CA SER A 141 23.23 9.68 12.55
C SER A 141 22.95 9.55 14.06
N ARG A 142 22.29 8.46 14.49
CA ARG A 142 21.87 8.23 15.88
C ARG A 142 22.34 6.89 16.44
N HIS A 143 23.46 6.40 15.96
CA HIS A 143 23.92 5.04 16.27
C HIS A 143 24.02 4.78 17.79
N ASN A 144 24.38 5.78 18.59
CA ASN A 144 24.45 5.69 20.06
C ASN A 144 23.07 5.53 20.74
N ASP A 145 22.00 6.02 20.11
CA ASP A 145 20.64 5.94 20.65
C ASP A 145 19.92 4.65 20.22
N ILE A 146 20.40 3.96 19.19
CA ILE A 146 19.70 2.80 18.57
C ILE A 146 19.38 1.73 19.60
N ARG A 147 20.33 1.39 20.46
CA ARG A 147 20.10 0.37 21.49
C ARG A 147 18.95 0.79 22.41
N ARG A 148 18.93 2.04 22.88
CA ARG A 148 17.87 2.57 23.75
C ARG A 148 16.52 2.67 23.04
N ILE A 149 16.53 3.03 21.75
CA ILE A 149 15.29 3.17 20.96
C ILE A 149 14.64 1.79 20.76
N PHE A 150 15.43 0.76 20.45
CA PHE A 150 14.94 -0.56 20.03
C PHE A 150 15.18 -1.68 21.05
N GLU A 151 15.57 -1.39 22.31
CA GLU A 151 15.91 -2.41 23.32
C GLU A 151 14.81 -3.46 23.54
N ASN A 152 13.55 -3.08 23.38
CA ASN A 152 12.38 -3.94 23.55
C ASN A 152 11.65 -4.19 22.23
N LEU A 153 12.35 -4.10 21.09
CA LEU A 153 11.76 -4.34 19.79
C LEU A 153 11.30 -5.80 19.65
N SER A 154 10.01 -6.02 19.70
CA SER A 154 9.40 -7.35 19.67
C SER A 154 8.99 -7.76 18.24
N PHE A 155 8.53 -6.78 17.45
CA PHE A 155 8.01 -7.04 16.10
C PHE A 155 8.60 -6.09 15.08
N VAL A 156 8.89 -6.63 13.89
CA VAL A 156 9.18 -5.87 12.67
C VAL A 156 8.12 -6.21 11.65
N VAL A 157 7.33 -5.26 11.24
CA VAL A 157 6.33 -5.41 10.19
C VAL A 157 6.87 -4.79 8.90
N LEU A 158 6.97 -5.59 7.86
CA LEU A 158 7.48 -5.20 6.54
C LEU A 158 6.31 -5.18 5.55
N ASP A 159 5.95 -4.00 5.09
CA ASP A 159 4.83 -3.84 4.17
C ASP A 159 5.28 -3.92 2.71
N GLU A 160 4.36 -4.34 1.84
CA GLU A 160 4.57 -4.52 0.40
C GLU A 160 5.84 -5.31 0.07
N ILE A 161 6.08 -6.40 0.82
CA ILE A 161 7.32 -7.20 0.77
C ILE A 161 7.63 -7.71 -0.65
N HIS A 162 6.61 -7.89 -1.49
CA HIS A 162 6.77 -8.30 -2.89
C HIS A 162 7.56 -7.27 -3.74
N THR A 163 7.57 -6.00 -3.33
CA THR A 163 8.36 -4.94 -4.01
C THR A 163 9.81 -4.89 -3.52
N LEU A 164 10.12 -5.59 -2.43
CA LEU A 164 11.41 -5.60 -1.76
C LEU A 164 12.20 -6.88 -2.05
N THR A 165 11.51 -8.01 -2.20
CA THR A 165 12.15 -9.31 -2.42
C THR A 165 13.01 -9.32 -3.68
N GLY A 166 14.30 -9.67 -3.54
CA GLY A 166 15.25 -9.74 -4.65
C GLY A 166 15.74 -8.39 -5.17
N THR A 167 15.52 -7.30 -4.45
CA THR A 167 16.00 -5.95 -4.80
C THR A 167 17.11 -5.49 -3.88
N ASP A 168 17.93 -4.54 -4.33
CA ASP A 168 18.99 -3.92 -3.51
C ASP A 168 18.41 -3.21 -2.28
N ARG A 169 17.26 -2.57 -2.46
CA ARG A 169 16.51 -1.93 -1.36
C ARG A 169 16.06 -2.93 -0.30
N GLY A 170 15.60 -4.09 -0.74
CA GLY A 170 15.24 -5.19 0.17
C GLY A 170 16.46 -5.72 0.91
N ASN A 171 17.58 -5.92 0.21
CA ASN A 171 18.84 -6.36 0.84
C ASN A 171 19.34 -5.32 1.86
N GLN A 172 19.21 -4.03 1.57
CA GLN A 172 19.52 -2.95 2.50
C GLN A 172 18.71 -3.09 3.80
N ILE A 173 17.39 -3.35 3.70
CA ILE A 173 16.54 -3.55 4.88
C ILE A 173 17.04 -4.73 5.73
N LEU A 174 17.38 -5.86 5.11
CA LEU A 174 17.92 -7.01 5.85
C LEU A 174 19.20 -6.65 6.59
N CYS A 175 20.11 -5.90 5.95
CA CYS A 175 21.33 -5.40 6.60
C CYS A 175 21.01 -4.46 7.78
N GLN A 176 20.02 -3.57 7.62
CA GLN A 176 19.58 -2.65 8.68
C GLN A 176 19.03 -3.43 9.89
N LEU A 177 18.17 -4.40 9.64
CA LEU A 177 17.61 -5.25 10.69
C LEU A 177 18.71 -6.01 11.42
N LYS A 178 19.69 -6.58 10.69
CA LYS A 178 20.82 -7.28 11.30
C LYS A 178 21.71 -6.38 12.17
N ARG A 179 21.87 -5.11 11.79
CA ARG A 179 22.58 -4.12 12.61
C ARG A 179 21.81 -3.83 13.90
N ILE A 180 20.48 -3.66 13.84
CA ILE A 180 19.63 -3.46 15.02
C ILE A 180 19.73 -4.68 15.94
N GLU A 181 19.53 -5.89 15.40
CA GLU A 181 19.60 -7.17 16.16
C GLU A 181 20.91 -7.31 16.93
N ARG A 182 22.05 -6.98 16.29
CA ARG A 182 23.36 -7.01 16.95
C ARG A 182 23.46 -6.03 18.13
N LEU A 183 22.82 -4.87 18.02
CA LEU A 183 22.86 -3.83 19.07
C LEU A 183 21.93 -4.15 20.24
N ILE A 184 20.77 -4.76 19.97
CA ILE A 184 19.78 -5.09 21.02
C ILE A 184 19.99 -6.49 21.62
N GLY A 185 20.73 -7.38 20.94
CA GLY A 185 21.09 -8.71 21.43
C GLY A 185 20.01 -9.79 21.24
N HIS A 186 18.93 -9.51 20.51
CA HIS A 186 17.88 -10.48 20.18
C HIS A 186 17.32 -10.23 18.76
N THR A 187 16.63 -11.23 18.23
CA THR A 187 15.97 -11.14 16.93
C THR A 187 14.48 -10.87 17.12
N PRO A 188 13.96 -9.72 16.68
CA PRO A 188 12.54 -9.43 16.73
C PRO A 188 11.78 -10.32 15.74
N ARG A 189 10.55 -10.61 16.05
CA ARG A 189 9.68 -11.38 15.17
C ARG A 189 9.32 -10.57 13.93
N ARG A 190 9.51 -11.15 12.74
CA ARG A 190 9.26 -10.47 11.47
C ARG A 190 7.91 -10.87 10.89
N ILE A 191 7.14 -9.89 10.44
CA ILE A 191 5.84 -10.08 9.81
C ILE A 191 5.88 -9.38 8.45
N GLY A 192 5.73 -10.14 7.38
CA GLY A 192 5.69 -9.63 6.01
C GLY A 192 4.25 -9.51 5.51
N LEU A 193 3.89 -8.34 5.01
CA LEU A 193 2.62 -8.10 4.32
C LEU A 193 2.88 -7.99 2.83
N SER A 194 2.16 -8.76 2.03
CA SER A 194 2.38 -8.85 0.59
C SER A 194 1.06 -8.87 -0.17
N ALA A 195 1.05 -8.28 -1.37
CA ALA A 195 0.07 -8.66 -2.36
C ALA A 195 0.23 -10.14 -2.73
N THR A 196 -0.73 -10.69 -3.46
CA THR A 196 -0.63 -12.06 -3.97
C THR A 196 0.62 -12.20 -4.85
N VAL A 197 1.46 -13.17 -4.53
CA VAL A 197 2.70 -13.48 -5.25
C VAL A 197 2.67 -14.90 -5.78
N GLY A 198 3.30 -15.13 -6.93
CA GLY A 198 3.33 -16.45 -7.56
C GLY A 198 4.17 -17.50 -6.81
N LYS A 199 5.15 -17.07 -6.01
CA LYS A 199 6.06 -17.92 -5.22
C LYS A 199 6.27 -17.31 -3.84
N PRO A 200 5.33 -17.49 -2.91
CA PRO A 200 5.43 -16.93 -1.55
C PRO A 200 6.63 -17.46 -0.76
N GLU A 201 7.14 -18.66 -1.11
CA GLU A 201 8.30 -19.27 -0.46
C GLU A 201 9.58 -18.43 -0.63
N LEU A 202 9.74 -17.75 -1.78
CA LEU A 202 10.89 -16.85 -2.01
C LEU A 202 10.82 -15.62 -1.09
N SER A 203 9.61 -15.07 -0.92
CA SER A 203 9.40 -13.94 0.00
C SER A 203 9.57 -14.36 1.46
N ALA A 204 9.17 -15.58 1.81
CA ALA A 204 9.37 -16.15 3.14
C ALA A 204 10.86 -16.38 3.42
N ALA A 205 11.59 -16.98 2.49
CA ALA A 205 13.03 -17.17 2.63
C ALA A 205 13.77 -15.83 2.79
N TRP A 206 13.37 -14.82 2.03
CA TRP A 206 13.90 -13.46 2.18
C TRP A 206 13.54 -12.87 3.55
N LEU A 207 12.30 -13.04 4.03
CA LEU A 207 11.85 -12.54 5.33
C LEU A 207 12.66 -13.15 6.49
N ALA A 208 12.98 -14.42 6.42
CA ALA A 208 13.78 -15.14 7.41
C ALA A 208 15.30 -14.91 7.29
N ALA A 209 15.75 -14.30 6.20
CA ALA A 209 17.18 -14.19 5.92
C ALA A 209 17.97 -13.57 7.09
N GLY A 210 19.04 -14.25 7.51
CA GLY A 210 19.88 -13.85 8.63
C GLY A 210 19.27 -14.12 10.03
N THR A 211 18.21 -14.90 10.12
CA THR A 211 17.62 -15.39 11.38
C THR A 211 17.55 -16.91 11.38
N ASP A 212 17.36 -17.50 12.55
CA ASP A 212 17.11 -18.95 12.70
C ASP A 212 15.58 -19.25 12.78
N GLY A 213 14.73 -18.23 12.59
CA GLY A 213 13.27 -18.35 12.71
C GLY A 213 12.64 -18.96 11.46
N GLU A 214 11.68 -19.86 11.66
CA GLU A 214 10.80 -20.36 10.61
C GLU A 214 9.74 -19.33 10.24
N VAL A 215 9.27 -19.35 8.98
CA VAL A 215 8.18 -18.49 8.50
C VAL A 215 6.93 -19.31 8.30
N ASP A 216 5.85 -18.88 8.93
CA ASP A 216 4.52 -19.40 8.66
C ASP A 216 3.88 -18.65 7.47
N ILE A 217 3.32 -19.40 6.52
CA ILE A 217 2.68 -18.88 5.31
C ILE A 217 1.25 -19.42 5.27
N PRO A 218 0.31 -18.80 5.95
CA PRO A 218 -1.07 -19.26 5.91
C PRO A 218 -1.64 -19.20 4.49
N LEU A 219 -2.20 -20.30 4.04
CA LEU A 219 -2.85 -20.38 2.74
C LEU A 219 -4.35 -20.12 2.90
N PHE A 220 -4.88 -19.24 2.10
CA PHE A 220 -6.30 -18.90 2.08
C PHE A 220 -6.91 -19.28 0.73
N PRO A 221 -8.19 -19.71 0.71
CA PRO A 221 -8.92 -19.80 -0.53
C PRO A 221 -8.90 -18.43 -1.22
N GLN A 222 -8.31 -18.36 -2.40
CA GLN A 222 -8.37 -17.13 -3.17
C GLN A 222 -9.78 -16.96 -3.73
N GLU A 223 -10.43 -15.84 -3.40
CA GLU A 223 -11.65 -15.47 -4.10
C GLU A 223 -11.32 -15.30 -5.58
N LYS A 224 -12.06 -16.03 -6.41
CA LYS A 224 -11.93 -15.93 -7.87
C LYS A 224 -12.49 -14.58 -8.31
N ILE A 225 -11.64 -13.57 -8.38
CA ILE A 225 -12.00 -12.28 -8.96
C ILE A 225 -12.29 -12.50 -10.44
N ARG A 226 -13.49 -12.15 -10.89
CA ARG A 226 -13.85 -12.19 -12.30
C ARG A 226 -13.36 -10.92 -12.97
N TRP A 227 -12.31 -11.04 -13.76
CA TRP A 227 -11.79 -9.96 -14.59
C TRP A 227 -12.57 -9.91 -15.91
N ARG A 228 -12.94 -8.69 -16.32
CA ARG A 228 -13.37 -8.41 -17.69
C ARG A 228 -12.28 -7.56 -18.31
N LEU A 229 -11.43 -8.18 -19.11
CA LEU A 229 -10.32 -7.52 -19.79
C LEU A 229 -10.73 -7.22 -21.22
N GLY A 230 -10.52 -5.97 -21.64
CA GLY A 230 -10.63 -5.52 -23.03
C GLY A 230 -9.33 -4.83 -23.43
N MET A 231 -8.99 -4.90 -24.71
CA MET A 231 -7.88 -4.15 -25.31
C MET A 231 -8.41 -3.46 -26.55
N GLU A 232 -8.29 -2.14 -26.58
CA GLU A 232 -8.66 -1.33 -27.75
C GLU A 232 -7.41 -0.67 -28.31
N HIS A 233 -7.31 -0.65 -29.62
CA HIS A 233 -6.20 -0.06 -30.34
C HIS A 233 -6.72 1.00 -31.32
N PHE A 234 -6.21 2.23 -31.21
CA PHE A 234 -6.61 3.37 -32.00
C PHE A 234 -5.50 3.71 -33.00
N PHE A 235 -5.86 3.84 -34.27
CA PHE A 235 -4.94 4.31 -35.30
C PHE A 235 -5.08 5.82 -35.46
N ILE A 236 -4.03 6.55 -35.22
CA ILE A 236 -3.98 8.00 -35.49
C ILE A 236 -3.42 8.16 -36.89
N ARG A 237 -4.19 8.80 -37.79
CA ARG A 237 -3.68 9.22 -39.08
C ARG A 237 -2.66 10.31 -38.87
N ASN A 238 -1.45 10.09 -39.37
CA ASN A 238 -0.43 11.13 -39.35
C ASN A 238 -0.69 12.06 -40.55
N PRO A 239 -1.07 13.34 -40.35
CA PRO A 239 -1.42 14.26 -41.45
C PRO A 239 -0.25 14.53 -42.40
N GLU A 240 1.01 14.27 -42.01
CA GLU A 240 2.18 14.44 -42.88
C GLU A 240 2.31 13.40 -43.99
N PHE A 241 1.57 12.29 -43.92
CA PHE A 241 1.61 11.23 -44.96
C PHE A 241 0.43 11.23 -45.95
N ASP A 242 -0.55 12.11 -45.76
CA ASP A 242 -1.71 12.17 -46.69
C ASP A 242 -1.45 13.21 -47.78
N GLN A 243 -0.79 12.75 -48.88
CA GLN A 243 -0.55 13.57 -50.09
C GLN A 243 -1.83 13.88 -50.88
N SER A 244 -2.98 13.50 -50.43
CA SER A 244 -4.28 13.83 -51.07
C SER A 244 -4.85 15.12 -50.47
N GLY A 245 -4.32 16.25 -50.87
CA GLY A 245 -4.60 17.65 -50.59
C GLY A 245 -6.05 18.13 -50.44
N LYS A 246 -6.87 17.49 -49.63
CA LYS A 246 -8.17 17.96 -49.15
C LYS A 246 -8.29 17.65 -47.63
N GLY A 247 -7.49 18.31 -46.83
CA GLY A 247 -7.64 18.32 -45.38
C GLY A 247 -8.52 19.51 -45.01
N ASP A 248 -9.62 19.23 -44.32
CA ASP A 248 -10.46 20.21 -43.66
C ASP A 248 -9.65 20.82 -42.48
N ALA A 249 -9.03 21.96 -42.71
CA ALA A 249 -8.07 22.62 -41.78
C ALA A 249 -8.76 23.27 -40.56
N GLY A 250 -9.91 22.76 -40.11
CA GLY A 250 -10.76 23.38 -39.10
C GLY A 250 -11.08 22.54 -37.87
N ARG A 251 -10.76 21.24 -37.83
CA ARG A 251 -11.00 20.40 -36.66
C ARG A 251 -9.68 19.76 -36.25
N ALA A 252 -9.10 20.27 -35.18
CA ALA A 252 -8.23 19.46 -34.36
C ALA A 252 -9.13 18.37 -33.74
N ASP A 253 -9.33 17.27 -34.49
CA ASP A 253 -10.08 16.12 -34.01
C ASP A 253 -9.34 15.62 -32.77
N LEU A 254 -10.05 15.59 -31.64
CA LEU A 254 -9.57 14.95 -30.43
C LEU A 254 -9.21 13.51 -30.79
N ASP A 255 -8.07 13.04 -30.29
CA ASP A 255 -7.64 11.67 -30.48
C ASP A 255 -8.79 10.72 -30.04
N PRO A 256 -9.28 9.86 -30.98
CA PRO A 256 -10.42 8.98 -30.73
C PRO A 256 -10.18 8.05 -29.51
N GLY A 257 -8.92 7.79 -29.15
CA GLY A 257 -8.58 7.05 -27.95
C GLY A 257 -9.01 7.76 -26.67
N TYR A 258 -8.83 9.07 -26.57
CA TYR A 258 -9.28 9.83 -25.39
C TYR A 258 -10.80 10.00 -25.35
N GLU A 259 -11.47 10.12 -26.47
CA GLU A 259 -12.93 10.11 -26.52
C GLU A 259 -13.48 8.78 -26.03
N TYR A 260 -12.89 7.66 -26.45
CA TYR A 260 -13.26 6.34 -25.97
C TYR A 260 -13.02 6.19 -24.46
N VAL A 261 -11.87 6.62 -23.95
CA VAL A 261 -11.60 6.62 -22.51
C VAL A 261 -12.68 7.42 -21.76
N TYR A 262 -13.01 8.62 -22.27
CA TYR A 262 -14.06 9.45 -21.68
C TYR A 262 -15.40 8.72 -21.58
N GLU A 263 -15.87 8.11 -22.68
CA GLU A 263 -17.12 7.34 -22.72
C GLU A 263 -17.09 6.15 -21.74
N CYS A 264 -15.94 5.51 -21.60
CA CYS A 264 -15.80 4.39 -20.68
C CYS A 264 -15.94 4.82 -19.21
N VAL A 265 -15.53 6.03 -18.86
CA VAL A 265 -15.38 6.43 -17.45
C VAL A 265 -16.44 7.42 -16.95
N ARG A 266 -17.07 8.24 -17.81
CA ARG A 266 -17.91 9.39 -17.43
C ARG A 266 -19.01 9.11 -16.40
N ASP A 267 -19.58 7.90 -16.37
CA ASP A 267 -20.70 7.52 -15.49
C ASP A 267 -20.32 6.48 -14.42
N ARG A 268 -19.04 6.23 -14.21
CA ARG A 268 -18.57 5.14 -13.34
C ARG A 268 -17.40 5.59 -12.48
N LYS A 269 -17.27 4.98 -11.29
CA LYS A 269 -16.02 5.08 -10.51
C LYS A 269 -14.94 4.32 -11.25
N SER A 270 -13.92 5.02 -11.72
CA SER A 270 -12.88 4.43 -12.56
C SER A 270 -11.49 4.88 -12.13
N LEU A 271 -10.51 4.02 -12.32
CA LEU A 271 -9.09 4.34 -12.19
C LEU A 271 -8.48 4.25 -13.60
N VAL A 272 -7.89 5.34 -14.04
CA VAL A 272 -7.16 5.40 -15.32
C VAL A 272 -5.68 5.45 -15.00
N PHE A 273 -4.93 4.50 -15.55
CA PHE A 273 -3.48 4.42 -15.35
C PHE A 273 -2.76 4.87 -16.62
N SER A 274 -1.72 5.66 -16.47
CA SER A 274 -0.82 6.10 -17.53
C SER A 274 0.64 5.74 -17.23
N ASN A 275 1.52 5.79 -18.23
CA ASN A 275 2.90 5.34 -18.10
C ASN A 275 3.80 6.34 -17.36
N SER A 276 3.43 7.63 -17.34
CA SER A 276 4.21 8.68 -16.71
C SER A 276 3.31 9.70 -16.02
N ARG A 277 3.92 10.55 -15.17
CA ARG A 277 3.21 11.68 -14.53
C ARG A 277 2.73 12.70 -15.55
N GLU A 278 3.58 13.03 -16.50
CA GLU A 278 3.26 13.96 -17.59
C GLU A 278 2.08 13.46 -18.43
N GLU A 279 2.07 12.17 -18.75
CA GLU A 279 0.96 11.53 -19.43
C GLU A 279 -0.32 11.55 -18.57
N THR A 280 -0.21 11.33 -17.26
CA THR A 280 -1.36 11.45 -16.33
C THR A 280 -1.99 12.84 -16.37
N GLU A 281 -1.15 13.88 -16.32
CA GLU A 281 -1.58 15.27 -16.37
C GLU A 281 -2.22 15.59 -17.74
N TYR A 282 -1.60 15.13 -18.83
CA TYR A 282 -2.12 15.30 -20.19
C TYR A 282 -3.48 14.63 -20.39
N VAL A 283 -3.62 13.35 -19.96
CA VAL A 283 -4.88 12.61 -20.04
C VAL A 283 -5.98 13.34 -19.26
N CYS A 284 -5.68 13.77 -18.04
CA CYS A 284 -6.65 14.49 -17.21
C CYS A 284 -7.09 15.81 -17.87
N ALA A 285 -6.14 16.60 -18.37
CA ALA A 285 -6.45 17.85 -19.07
C ALA A 285 -7.32 17.61 -20.31
N THR A 286 -7.03 16.56 -21.06
CA THR A 286 -7.81 16.18 -22.26
C THR A 286 -9.24 15.75 -21.90
N LEU A 287 -9.41 14.91 -20.88
CA LEU A 287 -10.73 14.48 -20.41
C LEU A 287 -11.57 15.66 -19.89
N ARG A 288 -10.95 16.62 -19.17
CA ARG A 288 -11.59 17.87 -18.75
C ARG A 288 -12.03 18.74 -19.94
N GLN A 289 -11.21 18.83 -21.00
CA GLN A 289 -11.59 19.54 -22.21
C GLN A 289 -12.78 18.89 -22.91
N ILE A 290 -12.84 17.55 -22.95
CA ILE A 290 -13.98 16.81 -23.51
C ILE A 290 -15.24 17.11 -22.68
N ALA A 291 -15.16 17.04 -21.35
CA ALA A 291 -16.28 17.37 -20.47
C ALA A 291 -16.79 18.80 -20.70
N ALA A 292 -15.87 19.77 -20.76
CA ALA A 292 -16.24 21.17 -21.04
C ALA A 292 -16.93 21.37 -22.41
N LYS A 293 -16.43 20.71 -23.47
CA LYS A 293 -17.06 20.76 -24.80
C LYS A 293 -18.45 20.13 -24.80
N ARG A 294 -18.70 19.14 -23.95
CA ARG A 294 -19.98 18.45 -23.81
C ARG A 294 -20.91 19.08 -22.78
N HIS A 295 -20.47 20.16 -22.12
CA HIS A 295 -21.19 20.81 -21.02
C HIS A 295 -21.48 19.86 -19.83
N GLU A 296 -20.59 18.90 -19.61
CA GLU A 296 -20.65 17.95 -18.50
C GLU A 296 -19.72 18.42 -17.34
N PRO A 297 -20.01 18.03 -16.09
CA PRO A 297 -19.22 18.46 -14.92
C PRO A 297 -17.80 17.88 -14.96
N ASP A 298 -16.81 18.67 -14.49
CA ASP A 298 -15.45 18.20 -14.27
C ASP A 298 -15.38 17.33 -13.02
N VAL A 299 -15.20 16.04 -13.21
CA VAL A 299 -15.12 15.01 -12.15
C VAL A 299 -13.76 14.31 -12.15
N PHE A 300 -12.80 14.79 -12.93
CA PHE A 300 -11.51 14.17 -13.13
C PHE A 300 -10.48 14.66 -12.12
N LEU A 301 -9.85 13.73 -11.40
CA LEU A 301 -8.82 14.02 -10.42
C LEU A 301 -7.50 13.35 -10.79
N ILE A 302 -6.41 14.02 -10.48
CA ILE A 302 -5.05 13.49 -10.66
C ILE A 302 -4.56 12.96 -9.31
N HIS A 303 -3.92 11.80 -9.33
CA HIS A 303 -3.23 11.26 -8.16
C HIS A 303 -1.83 10.81 -8.54
N HIS A 304 -0.81 11.52 -8.06
CA HIS A 304 0.60 11.10 -8.15
C HIS A 304 1.44 11.70 -7.00
N GLY A 305 2.64 11.19 -6.84
CA GLY A 305 3.48 11.48 -5.67
C GLY A 305 3.92 12.94 -5.47
N ASN A 306 3.81 13.82 -6.49
CA ASN A 306 4.20 15.23 -6.42
C ASN A 306 3.03 16.19 -6.07
N LEU A 307 1.81 15.67 -5.89
CA LEU A 307 0.69 16.51 -5.46
C LEU A 307 0.90 16.96 -4.02
N SER A 308 0.61 18.25 -3.72
CA SER A 308 0.60 18.75 -2.36
C SER A 308 -0.43 18.02 -1.49
N ALA A 309 -0.17 17.92 -0.18
CA ALA A 309 -1.09 17.30 0.76
C ALA A 309 -2.50 17.92 0.68
N SER A 310 -2.58 19.24 0.54
CA SER A 310 -3.84 19.98 0.41
C SER A 310 -4.66 19.61 -0.82
N LEU A 311 -4.02 19.30 -1.95
CA LEU A 311 -4.71 18.84 -3.16
C LEU A 311 -5.19 17.37 -3.04
N ARG A 312 -4.49 16.57 -2.25
CA ARG A 312 -4.92 15.19 -1.94
C ARG A 312 -6.11 15.12 -1.00
N GLU A 313 -6.20 16.07 -0.06
CA GLU A 313 -7.26 16.15 0.95
C GLU A 313 -8.54 16.83 0.46
N GLN A 314 -8.49 17.60 -0.63
CA GLN A 314 -9.64 18.30 -1.21
C GLN A 314 -10.61 17.38 -1.97
N THR A 315 -10.41 16.08 -1.92
CA THR A 315 -11.33 15.12 -2.54
C THR A 315 -12.59 15.00 -1.66
N PRO A 316 -13.73 15.62 -2.05
CA PRO A 316 -14.94 15.50 -1.24
C PRO A 316 -15.41 14.04 -1.21
N ALA A 317 -15.63 13.50 -0.03
CA ALA A 317 -16.20 12.16 0.18
C ALA A 317 -17.59 11.97 -0.47
N SER A 318 -18.19 13.06 -0.97
CA SER A 318 -19.54 13.09 -1.55
C SER A 318 -19.59 12.93 -3.08
N LEU A 319 -18.47 12.88 -3.80
CA LEU A 319 -18.49 12.69 -5.25
C LEU A 319 -18.80 11.24 -5.59
N LYS A 320 -20.01 10.98 -6.04
CA LYS A 320 -20.49 9.64 -6.46
C LYS A 320 -19.70 9.07 -7.65
N ASN A 321 -19.01 9.90 -8.46
CA ASN A 321 -18.25 9.52 -9.65
C ASN A 321 -16.85 10.12 -9.53
N LEU A 322 -15.95 9.43 -8.88
CA LEU A 322 -14.56 9.84 -8.71
C LEU A 322 -13.67 9.10 -9.71
N PHE A 323 -12.94 9.85 -10.55
CA PHE A 323 -11.95 9.33 -11.47
C PHE A 323 -10.56 9.67 -10.93
N ILE A 324 -9.74 8.67 -10.68
CA ILE A 324 -8.38 8.87 -10.24
C ILE A 324 -7.45 8.45 -11.36
N LEU A 325 -6.66 9.40 -11.85
CA LEU A 325 -5.60 9.18 -12.83
C LEU A 325 -4.28 9.01 -12.07
N THR A 326 -3.60 7.90 -12.27
CA THR A 326 -2.35 7.58 -11.57
C THR A 326 -1.32 6.96 -12.51
N PRO A 327 -0.02 7.27 -12.36
CA PRO A 327 1.02 6.61 -13.14
C PRO A 327 1.20 5.14 -12.76
N LEU A 328 1.49 4.31 -13.74
CA LEU A 328 1.59 2.85 -13.69
C LEU A 328 2.70 2.29 -12.78
N PHE A 329 3.48 3.10 -12.10
CA PHE A 329 4.65 2.66 -11.32
C PHE A 329 4.37 1.64 -10.21
N SER A 330 3.11 1.38 -9.88
CA SER A 330 2.74 0.36 -8.86
C SER A 330 2.11 -0.92 -9.43
N ILE A 331 2.01 -1.08 -10.74
CA ILE A 331 1.35 -2.25 -11.35
C ILE A 331 2.34 -3.16 -12.10
N SER A 332 3.59 -3.20 -11.69
CA SER A 332 4.58 -4.12 -12.29
C SER A 332 4.13 -5.60 -12.29
N HIS A 333 3.18 -5.98 -11.44
CA HIS A 333 2.69 -7.36 -11.34
C HIS A 333 1.53 -7.70 -12.27
N VAL A 334 0.67 -6.74 -12.64
CA VAL A 334 -0.39 -7.00 -13.64
C VAL A 334 0.22 -7.16 -15.03
N LEU A 335 1.33 -6.47 -15.29
CA LEU A 335 2.01 -6.46 -16.60
C LEU A 335 2.97 -7.64 -16.84
N SER A 336 3.32 -8.42 -15.82
CA SER A 336 4.21 -9.58 -16.01
C SER A 336 3.58 -10.71 -16.84
N HIS A 337 2.26 -10.71 -16.99
CA HIS A 337 1.50 -11.68 -17.77
C HIS A 337 1.07 -11.16 -19.15
N ILE A 338 1.44 -9.93 -19.52
CA ILE A 338 1.17 -9.37 -20.84
C ILE A 338 2.37 -9.64 -21.77
N PRO A 339 2.17 -10.20 -22.96
CA PRO A 339 3.25 -10.52 -23.89
C PRO A 339 4.14 -9.30 -24.21
N ARG A 340 5.45 -9.51 -24.30
CA ARG A 340 6.50 -8.49 -24.53
C ARG A 340 6.28 -7.59 -25.75
N TYR A 341 5.36 -7.92 -26.65
CA TYR A 341 5.04 -7.15 -27.86
C TYR A 341 4.38 -5.80 -27.62
N ILE A 342 3.84 -5.53 -26.41
CA ILE A 342 3.09 -4.30 -26.10
C ILE A 342 4.00 -3.17 -25.58
N LYS A 343 5.29 -3.42 -25.36
CA LYS A 343 6.23 -2.41 -24.80
C LYS A 343 6.54 -1.21 -25.68
N ASN A 344 6.14 -1.21 -26.96
CA ASN A 344 6.45 -0.15 -27.94
C ASN A 344 5.21 0.60 -28.45
N LEU A 345 4.07 0.48 -27.81
CA LEU A 345 2.87 1.23 -28.19
C LEU A 345 2.77 2.53 -27.39
N SER A 346 2.87 3.63 -28.09
CA SER A 346 2.72 4.99 -27.57
C SER A 346 1.27 5.34 -27.29
N LEU A 347 0.53 4.65 -26.62
CA LEU A 347 -0.73 4.93 -25.92
C LEU A 347 -1.43 3.61 -25.56
N ALA A 348 -1.05 3.00 -24.45
CA ALA A 348 -1.87 1.96 -23.86
C ALA A 348 -2.46 2.54 -22.56
N ALA A 349 -3.60 3.20 -22.66
CA ALA A 349 -4.39 3.48 -21.48
C ALA A 349 -5.04 2.17 -21.03
N PHE A 350 -4.62 1.63 -19.90
CA PHE A 350 -5.29 0.49 -19.31
C PHE A 350 -6.42 1.00 -18.42
N ILE A 351 -7.65 0.66 -18.78
CA ILE A 351 -8.82 0.96 -17.94
C ILE A 351 -9.16 -0.28 -17.14
N ALA A 352 -8.88 -0.25 -15.85
CA ALA A 352 -9.33 -1.29 -14.93
C ALA A 352 -10.68 -0.88 -14.33
N TYR A 353 -11.72 -1.65 -14.61
CA TYR A 353 -13.02 -1.49 -13.97
C TYR A 353 -13.07 -2.32 -12.69
N PHE A 354 -13.27 -1.64 -11.57
CA PHE A 354 -13.60 -2.29 -10.32
C PHE A 354 -15.09 -2.15 -10.07
N ASP A 355 -15.82 -3.25 -10.20
CA ASP A 355 -17.20 -3.34 -9.72
C ASP A 355 -17.12 -3.58 -8.21
N ILE A 356 -16.95 -2.50 -7.44
CA ILE A 356 -16.98 -2.57 -5.98
C ILE A 356 -18.46 -2.64 -5.59
N LYS A 357 -18.97 -3.86 -5.39
CA LYS A 357 -20.17 -4.04 -4.58
C LYS A 357 -19.78 -3.69 -3.14
N MET A 358 -20.28 -2.54 -2.66
CA MET A 358 -20.38 -2.29 -1.23
C MET A 358 -21.43 -3.20 -0.65
#